data_de49aa1d4deee81f775d81920d83ac66
#
_entry.id   de49aa1d4deee81f775d81920d83ac66
#
_cell.length_a   1.000
_cell.length_b   1.000
_cell.length_c   1.000
_cell.angle_alpha   90.00
_cell.angle_beta   90.00
_cell.angle_gamma   90.00
#
_symmetry.space_group_name_H-M   'P 1'
#
loop_
_entity.id
_entity.type
_entity.pdbx_description
1 polymer ?
#
loop_
_entity_poly.entity_id
_entity_poly.type
_entity_poly.pdbx_seq_one_letter_code
_entity_poly.pdbx_strand_id
1 'polypeptide(L)'
;MFTRIFTKEEADALLPELRRVLKEMRQAKAELLLAQSRLPEARGVERRALEEEIRFLMGTLEADARYLASLGVLLKDLDRGLVDFPARVGGEIVFLCWQEGELEVTHYHPLSGGFAERRPLEEAATPPPKVAHPGETRPGA
;
A
#
# COMPACT_ATOMS: atom_id res chain seq x y z
N MET A 1 17.61 -2.24 2.98
CA MET A 1 16.47 -1.87 3.57
C MET A 1 15.28 -1.92 2.63
N PHE A 2 15.07 -1.06 1.68
CA PHE A 2 13.98 -1.21 0.74
C PHE A 2 14.54 -1.74 -0.57
N THR A 3 13.77 -2.59 -1.23
CA THR A 3 14.22 -3.17 -2.47
C THR A 3 14.04 -2.21 -3.63
N ARG A 4 13.29 -1.15 -3.45
CA ARG A 4 13.02 -0.21 -4.52
C ARG A 4 12.67 1.15 -3.97
N ILE A 5 13.14 2.20 -4.63
CA ILE A 5 12.79 3.58 -4.31
C ILE A 5 12.02 4.10 -5.51
N PHE A 6 10.83 4.62 -5.29
CA PHE A 6 9.93 5.03 -6.36
C PHE A 6 9.99 6.53 -6.60
N THR A 7 9.77 6.91 -7.86
CA THR A 7 9.37 8.30 -8.14
C THR A 7 7.85 8.34 -8.07
N LYS A 8 7.28 9.54 -8.00
CA LYS A 8 5.83 9.68 -8.03
C LYS A 8 5.27 9.06 -9.31
N GLU A 9 5.92 9.29 -10.44
CA GLU A 9 5.44 8.76 -11.71
C GLU A 9 5.44 7.23 -11.71
N GLU A 10 6.46 6.64 -11.13
CA GLU A 10 6.51 5.18 -11.06
C GLU A 10 5.43 4.64 -10.14
N ALA A 11 5.18 5.33 -9.02
CA ALA A 11 4.12 4.92 -8.12
C ALA A 11 2.76 5.05 -8.79
N ASP A 12 2.51 6.18 -9.46
CA ASP A 12 1.25 6.38 -10.16
C ASP A 12 1.02 5.31 -11.22
N ALA A 13 2.07 4.89 -11.90
CA ALA A 13 1.94 3.88 -12.95
C ALA A 13 1.49 2.53 -12.41
N LEU A 14 1.72 2.26 -11.11
CA LEU A 14 1.29 1.01 -10.51
C LEU A 14 -0.15 1.03 -10.01
N LEU A 15 -0.78 2.19 -9.91
CA LEU A 15 -2.10 2.28 -9.27
C LEU A 15 -3.16 1.38 -9.92
N PRO A 16 -3.24 1.27 -11.24
CA PRO A 16 -4.24 0.36 -11.80
C PRO A 16 -4.03 -1.09 -11.34
N GLU A 17 -2.79 -1.53 -11.31
CA GLU A 17 -2.48 -2.88 -10.87
C GLU A 17 -2.78 -3.06 -9.38
N LEU A 18 -2.44 -2.06 -8.57
CA LEU A 18 -2.71 -2.14 -7.15
C LEU A 18 -4.23 -2.20 -6.89
N ARG A 19 -5.01 -1.43 -7.64
CA ARG A 19 -6.47 -1.48 -7.48
C ARG A 19 -6.99 -2.89 -7.78
N ARG A 20 -6.45 -3.52 -8.82
CA ARG A 20 -6.87 -4.86 -9.20
C ARG A 20 -6.53 -5.87 -8.10
N VAL A 21 -5.29 -5.83 -7.62
CA VAL A 21 -4.84 -6.79 -6.62
C VAL A 21 -5.56 -6.59 -5.28
N LEU A 22 -5.74 -5.34 -4.85
CA LEU A 22 -6.43 -5.07 -3.59
C LEU A 22 -7.89 -5.54 -3.65
N LYS A 23 -8.54 -5.35 -4.79
CA LYS A 23 -9.91 -5.81 -4.92
C LYS A 23 -9.99 -7.32 -4.84
N GLU A 24 -9.06 -8.01 -5.49
CA GLU A 24 -9.00 -9.46 -5.45
C GLU A 24 -8.73 -9.95 -4.03
N MET A 25 -7.83 -9.31 -3.31
CA MET A 25 -7.52 -9.68 -1.94
C MET A 25 -8.71 -9.47 -1.01
N ARG A 26 -9.41 -8.34 -1.16
CA ARG A 26 -10.58 -8.09 -0.30
C ARG A 26 -11.69 -9.09 -0.58
N GLN A 27 -11.86 -9.49 -1.85
CA GLN A 27 -12.86 -10.48 -2.19
C GLN A 27 -12.47 -11.84 -1.58
N ALA A 28 -11.21 -12.23 -1.69
CA ALA A 28 -10.75 -13.49 -1.10
C ALA A 28 -10.90 -13.46 0.42
N LYS A 29 -10.62 -12.32 1.05
CA LYS A 29 -10.77 -12.18 2.49
C LYS A 29 -12.22 -12.36 2.91
N ALA A 30 -13.15 -11.75 2.17
CA ALA A 30 -14.58 -11.87 2.50
C ALA A 30 -15.05 -13.32 2.38
N GLU A 31 -14.61 -14.01 1.32
CA GLU A 31 -14.98 -15.40 1.12
C GLU A 31 -14.37 -16.29 2.20
N LEU A 32 -13.13 -15.99 2.58
CA LEU A 32 -12.45 -16.75 3.63
C LEU A 32 -13.20 -16.62 4.96
N LEU A 33 -13.57 -15.40 5.32
CA LEU A 33 -14.30 -15.19 6.57
C LEU A 33 -15.65 -15.91 6.56
N LEU A 34 -16.32 -15.91 5.41
CA LEU A 34 -17.59 -16.60 5.30
C LEU A 34 -17.39 -18.12 5.44
N ALA A 35 -16.39 -18.69 4.77
CA ALA A 35 -16.12 -20.11 4.86
C ALA A 35 -15.75 -20.51 6.29
N GLN A 36 -14.95 -19.69 6.95
CA GLN A 36 -14.57 -19.94 8.33
C GLN A 36 -15.78 -19.89 9.26
N SER A 37 -16.74 -19.02 8.98
CA SER A 37 -17.93 -18.90 9.81
C SER A 37 -18.82 -20.13 9.69
N ARG A 38 -18.74 -20.85 8.59
CA ARG A 38 -19.55 -22.05 8.37
C ARG A 38 -18.91 -23.31 8.89
N LEU A 39 -17.59 -23.28 9.09
CA LEU A 39 -16.82 -24.46 9.41
C LEU A 39 -17.26 -25.15 10.69
N PRO A 40 -17.56 -24.46 11.79
CA PRO A 40 -17.86 -25.16 13.06
C PRO A 40 -19.02 -26.11 13.00
N GLU A 41 -20.02 -25.83 12.16
CA GLU A 41 -21.18 -26.69 12.08
C GLU A 41 -21.15 -27.63 10.88
N ALA A 42 -20.15 -27.55 10.06
CA ALA A 42 -20.08 -28.41 8.89
C ALA A 42 -19.58 -29.81 9.25
N ARG A 43 -20.04 -30.79 8.52
CA ARG A 43 -19.67 -32.19 8.76
C ARG A 43 -19.41 -32.89 7.44
N GLY A 44 -18.60 -33.91 7.48
CA GLY A 44 -18.41 -34.81 6.34
C GLY A 44 -17.89 -34.13 5.10
N VAL A 45 -18.56 -34.34 4.00
CA VAL A 45 -18.12 -33.80 2.71
C VAL A 45 -18.13 -32.29 2.72
N GLU A 46 -19.16 -31.72 3.30
CA GLU A 46 -19.23 -30.25 3.36
C GLU A 46 -18.06 -29.67 4.14
N ARG A 47 -17.70 -30.29 5.24
CA ARG A 47 -16.61 -29.79 6.05
C ARG A 47 -15.29 -29.88 5.28
N ARG A 48 -15.07 -30.98 4.58
CA ARG A 48 -13.85 -31.13 3.80
C ARG A 48 -13.77 -30.10 2.68
N ALA A 49 -14.91 -29.83 2.03
CA ALA A 49 -14.95 -28.84 0.96
C ALA A 49 -14.62 -27.44 1.50
N LEU A 50 -15.15 -27.10 2.68
CA LEU A 50 -14.87 -25.81 3.30
C LEU A 50 -13.39 -25.72 3.68
N GLU A 51 -12.81 -26.79 4.21
CA GLU A 51 -11.41 -26.77 4.56
C GLU A 51 -10.52 -26.56 3.34
N GLU A 52 -10.88 -27.17 2.21
CA GLU A 52 -10.14 -26.97 0.98
C GLU A 52 -10.30 -25.55 0.47
N GLU A 53 -11.50 -25.02 0.53
CA GLU A 53 -11.74 -23.65 0.11
C GLU A 53 -10.95 -22.68 0.95
N ILE A 54 -10.92 -22.88 2.25
CA ILE A 54 -10.16 -22.03 3.16
C ILE A 54 -8.67 -22.06 2.80
N ARG A 55 -8.12 -23.24 2.55
CA ARG A 55 -6.71 -23.36 2.17
C ARG A 55 -6.44 -22.62 0.86
N PHE A 56 -7.34 -22.77 -0.11
CA PHE A 56 -7.18 -22.11 -1.39
C PHE A 56 -7.20 -20.60 -1.23
N LEU A 57 -8.16 -20.08 -0.44
CA LEU A 57 -8.29 -18.64 -0.26
C LEU A 57 -7.10 -18.06 0.50
N MET A 58 -6.61 -18.79 1.51
CA MET A 58 -5.43 -18.36 2.23
C MET A 58 -4.21 -18.33 1.30
N GLY A 59 -4.10 -19.32 0.43
CA GLY A 59 -3.03 -19.34 -0.56
C GLY A 59 -3.09 -18.19 -1.53
N THR A 60 -4.32 -17.79 -1.95
CA THR A 60 -4.51 -16.66 -2.81
C THR A 60 -4.04 -15.38 -2.13
N LEU A 61 -4.44 -15.19 -0.87
CA LEU A 61 -4.02 -13.99 -0.12
C LEU A 61 -2.51 -13.94 0.05
N GLU A 62 -1.89 -15.08 0.36
CA GLU A 62 -0.44 -15.12 0.51
C GLU A 62 0.27 -14.83 -0.79
N ALA A 63 -0.24 -15.36 -1.90
CA ALA A 63 0.39 -15.13 -3.20
C ALA A 63 0.28 -13.66 -3.59
N ASP A 64 -0.88 -13.04 -3.34
CA ASP A 64 -1.06 -11.64 -3.66
C ASP A 64 -0.19 -10.75 -2.78
N ALA A 65 -0.06 -11.11 -1.49
CA ALA A 65 0.82 -10.36 -0.61
C ALA A 65 2.27 -10.44 -1.06
N ARG A 66 2.71 -11.61 -1.48
CA ARG A 66 4.06 -11.76 -2.00
C ARG A 66 4.25 -11.00 -3.30
N TYR A 67 3.21 -10.97 -4.14
CA TYR A 67 3.28 -10.21 -5.37
C TYR A 67 3.46 -8.72 -5.09
N LEU A 68 2.67 -8.17 -4.16
CA LEU A 68 2.82 -6.76 -3.81
C LEU A 68 4.22 -6.49 -3.26
N ALA A 69 4.72 -7.37 -2.41
CA ALA A 69 6.06 -7.21 -1.88
C ALA A 69 7.10 -7.22 -3.01
N SER A 70 6.88 -8.05 -4.03
CA SER A 70 7.82 -8.12 -5.14
C SER A 70 7.82 -6.84 -5.98
N LEU A 71 6.73 -6.08 -5.94
CA LEU A 71 6.68 -4.80 -6.62
C LEU A 71 7.40 -3.72 -5.82
N GLY A 72 7.74 -4.00 -4.57
CA GLY A 72 8.45 -3.04 -3.73
C GLY A 72 7.55 -2.13 -2.92
N VAL A 73 6.26 -2.39 -2.90
CA VAL A 73 5.30 -1.56 -2.15
C VAL A 73 4.98 -2.19 -0.81
N LEU A 74 4.47 -1.40 0.11
CA LEU A 74 4.09 -1.89 1.42
C LEU A 74 2.60 -1.73 1.60
N LEU A 75 1.89 -2.82 1.76
CA LEU A 75 0.44 -2.77 2.01
C LEU A 75 0.25 -2.51 3.50
N LYS A 76 -0.34 -1.38 3.84
CA LYS A 76 -0.51 -0.99 5.23
C LYS A 76 -1.88 -1.33 5.78
N ASP A 77 -2.90 -1.32 4.96
CA ASP A 77 -4.25 -1.61 5.43
C ASP A 77 -5.07 -2.06 4.21
N LEU A 78 -5.39 -3.33 4.16
CA LEU A 78 -6.12 -3.88 3.01
C LEU A 78 -7.52 -3.32 2.90
N ASP A 79 -8.22 -3.24 4.00
CA ASP A 79 -9.62 -2.80 3.95
C ASP A 79 -9.74 -1.35 3.52
N ARG A 80 -8.83 -0.51 3.96
CA ARG A 80 -8.83 0.90 3.57
C ARG A 80 -8.06 1.14 2.27
N GLY A 81 -7.34 0.15 1.77
CA GLY A 81 -6.57 0.32 0.55
C GLY A 81 -5.40 1.26 0.72
N LEU A 82 -4.69 1.18 1.86
CA LEU A 82 -3.55 2.05 2.10
C LEU A 82 -2.26 1.37 1.68
N VAL A 83 -1.51 2.03 0.83
CA VAL A 83 -0.25 1.49 0.30
C VAL A 83 0.82 2.57 0.41
N ASP A 84 2.00 2.17 0.87
CA ASP A 84 3.14 3.06 0.94
C ASP A 84 4.19 2.66 -0.08
N PHE A 85 4.86 3.65 -0.64
CA PHE A 85 5.93 3.44 -1.62
C PHE A 85 7.19 4.13 -1.09
N PRO A 86 8.28 3.40 -0.87
CA PRO A 86 9.52 4.08 -0.47
C PRO A 86 9.96 5.04 -1.57
N ALA A 87 10.33 6.23 -1.19
CA ALA A 87 10.69 7.26 -2.16
C ALA A 87 11.67 8.25 -1.55
N ARG A 88 12.28 9.07 -2.39
CA ARG A 88 13.17 10.10 -1.90
C ARG A 88 12.51 11.45 -2.18
N VAL A 89 12.31 12.22 -1.14
CA VAL A 89 11.71 13.54 -1.27
C VAL A 89 12.61 14.50 -0.52
N GLY A 90 13.11 15.52 -1.23
CA GLY A 90 13.98 16.49 -0.58
C GLY A 90 15.27 15.87 -0.06
N GLY A 91 15.74 14.82 -0.67
CA GLY A 91 16.97 14.17 -0.22
C GLY A 91 16.78 13.15 0.87
N GLU A 92 15.58 12.99 1.37
CA GLU A 92 15.32 12.04 2.45
C GLU A 92 14.43 10.90 1.97
N ILE A 93 14.62 9.74 2.55
CA ILE A 93 13.75 8.59 2.26
C ILE A 93 12.48 8.73 3.06
N VAL A 94 11.36 8.67 2.38
CA VAL A 94 10.05 8.79 3.00
C VAL A 94 9.15 7.73 2.38
N PHE A 95 7.88 7.68 2.78
CA PHE A 95 6.89 6.87 2.13
C PHE A 95 5.91 7.75 1.38
N LEU A 96 5.80 7.54 0.07
CA LEU A 96 4.65 8.09 -0.65
C LEU A 96 3.45 7.30 -0.17
N CYS A 97 2.35 7.98 0.11
CA CYS A 97 1.20 7.34 0.74
C CYS A 97 -0.03 7.51 -0.14
N TRP A 98 -0.62 6.39 -0.51
CA TRP A 98 -1.78 6.40 -1.37
C TRP A 98 -2.91 5.62 -0.71
N GLN A 99 -4.11 6.19 -0.76
CA GLN A 99 -5.30 5.48 -0.32
C GLN A 99 -6.17 5.24 -1.54
N GLU A 100 -6.67 4.03 -1.67
CA GLU A 100 -7.50 3.67 -2.80
C GLU A 100 -8.68 4.63 -2.88
N GLY A 101 -8.99 5.10 -4.07
CA GLY A 101 -9.94 6.17 -4.28
C GLY A 101 -9.26 7.45 -4.73
N GLU A 102 -8.01 7.64 -4.34
CA GLU A 102 -7.24 8.78 -4.84
C GLU A 102 -6.78 8.45 -6.26
N LEU A 103 -6.89 9.40 -7.16
CA LEU A 103 -6.59 9.14 -8.57
C LEU A 103 -5.09 9.06 -8.84
N GLU A 104 -4.29 9.70 -8.00
CA GLU A 104 -2.85 9.68 -8.14
C GLU A 104 -2.24 9.84 -6.75
N VAL A 105 -0.94 9.61 -6.64
CA VAL A 105 -0.25 9.74 -5.36
C VAL A 105 0.00 11.22 -5.13
N THR A 106 -0.57 11.77 -4.07
CA THR A 106 -0.46 13.19 -3.78
C THR A 106 0.12 13.50 -2.40
N HIS A 107 0.40 12.49 -1.60
CA HIS A 107 0.86 12.69 -0.24
C HIS A 107 2.04 11.79 0.11
N TYR A 108 2.77 12.17 1.15
CA TYR A 108 3.86 11.35 1.67
C TYR A 108 3.86 11.49 3.19
N HIS A 109 4.57 10.62 3.89
CA HIS A 109 4.80 10.79 5.32
C HIS A 109 6.18 10.26 5.66
N PRO A 110 6.74 10.70 6.81
CA PRO A 110 8.08 10.21 7.21
C PRO A 110 8.04 8.71 7.48
N LEU A 111 9.20 8.08 7.47
CA LEU A 111 9.28 6.64 7.74
C LEU A 111 8.71 6.31 9.13
N SER A 112 8.88 7.21 10.09
CA SER A 112 8.36 6.97 11.43
C SER A 112 6.89 7.34 11.59
N GLY A 113 6.27 7.91 10.57
CA GLY A 113 4.88 8.32 10.66
C GLY A 113 3.95 7.37 9.95
N GLY A 114 2.70 7.74 9.85
CA GLY A 114 1.71 6.95 9.16
C GLY A 114 0.71 7.86 8.49
N PHE A 115 -0.46 7.31 8.20
CA PHE A 115 -1.48 8.05 7.45
C PHE A 115 -1.82 9.37 8.11
N ALA A 116 -1.87 9.41 9.43
CA ALA A 116 -2.23 10.64 10.14
C ALA A 116 -1.19 11.75 9.94
N GLU A 117 0.04 11.40 9.60
CA GLU A 117 1.10 12.38 9.39
C GLU A 117 1.32 12.69 7.92
N ARG A 118 0.36 12.42 7.06
CA ARG A 118 0.51 12.68 5.63
C ARG A 118 0.68 14.15 5.36
N ARG A 119 1.50 14.45 4.37
CA ARG A 119 1.75 15.80 3.90
C ARG A 119 1.60 15.84 2.39
N PRO A 120 1.09 16.93 1.82
CA PRO A 120 0.97 17.01 0.37
C PRO A 120 2.34 17.03 -0.30
N LEU A 121 2.47 16.33 -1.40
CA LEU A 121 3.70 16.36 -2.17
C LEU A 121 4.01 17.73 -2.71
N GLU A 122 2.98 18.51 -3.03
CA GLU A 122 3.20 19.86 -3.48
C GLU A 122 3.98 20.66 -2.45
N GLU A 123 3.69 20.46 -1.16
CA GLU A 123 4.37 21.16 -0.11
C GLU A 123 5.84 20.82 -0.10
N ALA A 124 6.17 19.57 -0.28
CA ALA A 124 7.55 19.15 -0.29
C ALA A 124 8.26 19.58 -1.55
N ALA A 125 7.56 19.60 -2.66
CA ALA A 125 8.18 19.95 -3.92
C ALA A 125 8.44 21.44 -4.03
N THR A 126 7.75 22.24 -3.21
CA THR A 126 7.94 23.66 -3.24
C THR A 126 9.02 24.02 -2.23
N PRO A 127 10.14 24.56 -2.66
CA PRO A 127 11.20 24.85 -1.68
C PRO A 127 10.72 25.89 -0.70
N PRO A 128 11.24 25.83 0.50
CA PRO A 128 10.88 26.85 1.47
C PRO A 128 11.40 28.19 1.01
N PRO A 129 10.85 29.24 1.51
CA PRO A 129 11.30 30.57 1.12
C PRO A 129 12.77 30.71 1.42
N LYS A 130 13.48 31.24 0.44
CA LYS A 130 14.89 31.33 0.66
C LYS A 130 15.26 32.29 1.69
N VAL A 131 14.45 33.22 1.97
CA VAL A 131 14.81 34.14 2.99
C VAL A 131 15.04 33.48 4.27
N ALA A 132 14.46 32.36 4.48
CA ALA A 132 14.66 31.70 5.73
C ALA A 132 16.07 31.15 5.80
N HIS A 133 16.76 31.06 4.74
CA HIS A 133 18.06 30.49 4.71
C HIS A 133 18.95 31.32 3.89
N PRO A 134 19.31 32.41 4.35
CA PRO A 134 20.11 33.24 3.58
C PRO A 134 21.26 32.51 3.11
N GLY A 135 21.93 31.94 3.39
CA GLY A 135 23.03 31.32 2.81
C GLY A 135 22.69 30.14 2.14
N GLU A 136 21.46 29.69 2.08
CA GLU A 136 21.23 28.53 1.66
C GLU A 136 20.60 28.62 0.46
N THR A 137 20.93 28.15 -0.37
CA THR A 137 20.42 28.13 -1.48
C THR A 137 19.58 27.13 -1.60
N ARG A 138 18.73 27.01 -1.63
CA ARG A 138 17.92 26.07 -1.62
C ARG A 138 17.74 25.45 -2.60
N PRO A 139 17.81 24.83 -2.83
CA PRO A 139 17.76 24.06 -3.73
C PRO A 139 16.53 23.65 -3.91
N GLY A 140 15.98 23.56 -3.54
CA GLY A 140 14.92 22.93 -3.64
C GLY A 140 14.74 22.96 -4.82
N ALA A 141 15.25 23.48 -4.98
CA ALA A 141 15.06 23.49 -6.12
C ALA A 141 15.19 22.56 -6.72
#